data_fe6754f48b7275b42ec95f824dcd6736
#
_entry.id   fe6754f48b7275b42ec95f824dcd6736
#
_cell.length_a   1.000
_cell.length_b   1.000
_cell.length_c   1.000
_cell.angle_alpha   90.00
_cell.angle_beta   90.00
_cell.angle_gamma   90.00
#
_symmetry.space_group_name_H-M   'P 1'
#
loop_
_entity.id
_entity.type
_entity.pdbx_description
1 polymer ?
#
loop_
_entity_poly.entity_id
_entity_poly.type
_entity_poly.pdbx_seq_one_letter_code
_entity_poly.pdbx_strand_id
1 'polypeptide(L)'
;MKKLLTLLLISGIVPFATAQNEADKWFFGTGAALDFSSGSPVVISSPMNTSEGTAAVSDATGKLRFFTNGVDVYDSTKTIMPNGTGLMGDVSTTQSALIVPNPAASSQYYIFTAGADGAGDFRYSIVNMTLNGGLGDVVLASKNTLLTDS
;
A
#
# COMPACT_ATOMS: atom_id res chain seq x y z
N MET A 1 38.13 -54.71 -11.30
CA MET A 1 37.99 -53.46 -10.57
C MET A 1 36.65 -52.79 -10.98
N LYS A 2 35.62 -52.87 -10.11
CA LYS A 2 34.29 -52.29 -10.36
C LYS A 2 34.32 -50.84 -9.87
N LYS A 3 34.14 -49.86 -10.77
CA LYS A 3 34.00 -48.45 -10.40
C LYS A 3 32.58 -48.24 -9.89
N LEU A 4 32.47 -47.94 -8.59
CA LEU A 4 31.21 -47.53 -7.94
C LEU A 4 30.92 -46.06 -8.31
N LEU A 5 29.90 -45.83 -9.13
CA LEU A 5 29.45 -44.50 -9.50
C LEU A 5 28.49 -44.01 -8.40
N THR A 6 28.95 -43.12 -7.51
CA THR A 6 28.14 -42.51 -6.48
C THR A 6 27.31 -41.39 -7.13
N LEU A 7 26.01 -41.62 -7.30
CA LEU A 7 25.05 -40.63 -7.78
C LEU A 7 24.70 -39.68 -6.60
N LEU A 8 25.23 -38.47 -6.63
CA LEU A 8 24.91 -37.44 -5.65
C LEU A 8 23.53 -36.84 -5.97
N LEU A 9 22.50 -37.26 -5.24
CA LEU A 9 21.17 -36.62 -5.35
C LEU A 9 21.23 -35.26 -4.68
N ILE A 10 21.37 -34.20 -5.47
CA ILE A 10 21.17 -32.83 -5.00
C ILE A 10 19.65 -32.62 -4.88
N SER A 11 19.11 -32.82 -3.69
CA SER A 11 17.76 -32.42 -3.33
C SER A 11 17.74 -30.90 -3.31
N GLY A 12 17.39 -30.28 -4.44
CA GLY A 12 17.17 -28.84 -4.52
C GLY A 12 16.03 -28.46 -3.59
N ILE A 13 16.31 -27.68 -2.55
CA ILE A 13 15.28 -26.99 -1.77
C ILE A 13 14.69 -25.96 -2.73
N VAL A 14 13.54 -26.27 -3.32
CA VAL A 14 12.75 -25.26 -4.05
C VAL A 14 12.15 -24.34 -2.98
N PRO A 15 12.57 -23.07 -2.89
CA PRO A 15 11.89 -22.16 -2.00
C PRO A 15 10.45 -22.05 -2.47
N PHE A 16 9.50 -22.43 -1.63
CA PHE A 16 8.10 -22.14 -1.90
C PHE A 16 7.97 -20.61 -1.87
N ALA A 17 7.71 -20.00 -3.02
CA ALA A 17 7.27 -18.61 -3.06
C ALA A 17 5.88 -18.57 -2.41
N THR A 18 5.82 -18.10 -1.18
CA THR A 18 4.53 -17.76 -0.57
C THR A 18 4.03 -16.49 -1.23
N ALA A 19 2.77 -16.49 -1.66
CA ALA A 19 2.12 -15.27 -2.12
C ALA A 19 2.20 -14.23 -1.00
N GLN A 20 2.58 -13.01 -1.38
CA GLN A 20 2.61 -11.89 -0.45
C GLN A 20 1.17 -11.43 -0.22
N ASN A 21 0.71 -11.41 1.03
CA ASN A 21 -0.65 -11.06 1.40
C ASN A 21 -0.85 -9.53 1.49
N GLU A 22 0.16 -8.74 1.16
CA GLU A 22 0.12 -7.28 1.22
C GLU A 22 -0.92 -6.66 0.27
N ALA A 23 -1.34 -7.39 -0.75
CA ALA A 23 -2.36 -6.99 -1.71
C ALA A 23 -3.74 -7.63 -1.49
N ASP A 24 -4.01 -8.25 -0.33
CA ASP A 24 -5.28 -8.95 -0.07
C ASP A 24 -6.50 -8.04 0.05
N LYS A 25 -6.30 -6.76 0.33
CA LYS A 25 -7.39 -5.80 0.51
C LYS A 25 -7.40 -4.76 -0.60
N TRP A 26 -8.51 -4.68 -1.30
CA TRP A 26 -8.73 -3.74 -2.39
C TRP A 26 -9.84 -2.76 -2.02
N PHE A 27 -9.57 -1.47 -2.17
CA PHE A 27 -10.53 -0.38 -1.93
C PHE A 27 -10.68 0.42 -3.21
N PHE A 28 -11.92 0.73 -3.60
CA PHE A 28 -12.19 1.45 -4.85
C PHE A 28 -13.59 2.04 -4.86
N GLY A 29 -13.81 2.99 -5.77
CA GLY A 29 -15.13 3.57 -6.04
C GLY A 29 -15.78 4.22 -4.82
N THR A 30 -17.09 4.23 -4.81
CA THR A 30 -17.91 4.77 -3.73
C THR A 30 -18.32 3.66 -2.79
N GLY A 31 -17.62 3.54 -1.66
CA GLY A 31 -17.93 2.56 -0.62
C GLY A 31 -17.59 1.11 -0.95
N ALA A 32 -16.88 0.85 -2.05
CA ALA A 32 -16.59 -0.51 -2.52
C ALA A 32 -15.22 -0.99 -2.00
N ALA A 33 -15.17 -2.25 -1.56
CA ALA A 33 -13.92 -2.92 -1.21
C ALA A 33 -14.06 -4.46 -1.30
N LEU A 34 -12.95 -5.14 -1.54
CA LEU A 34 -12.84 -6.59 -1.59
C LEU A 34 -11.73 -7.08 -0.66
N ASP A 35 -11.97 -8.24 -0.07
CA ASP A 35 -11.01 -9.00 0.74
C ASP A 35 -10.73 -10.34 0.07
N PHE A 36 -9.48 -10.61 -0.28
CA PHE A 36 -9.01 -11.85 -0.92
C PHE A 36 -8.33 -12.82 0.06
N SER A 37 -8.24 -12.50 1.35
CA SER A 37 -7.51 -13.30 2.35
C SER A 37 -8.04 -14.74 2.50
N SER A 38 -9.25 -15.03 2.06
CA SER A 38 -9.83 -16.39 2.05
C SER A 38 -9.55 -17.17 0.75
N GLY A 39 -8.80 -16.61 -0.20
CA GLY A 39 -8.57 -17.17 -1.53
C GLY A 39 -9.70 -16.93 -2.54
N SER A 40 -10.82 -16.35 -2.10
CA SER A 40 -11.93 -15.89 -2.95
C SER A 40 -12.33 -14.48 -2.53
N PRO A 41 -12.76 -13.61 -3.47
CA PRO A 41 -13.15 -12.24 -3.14
C PRO A 41 -14.39 -12.20 -2.25
N VAL A 42 -14.29 -11.53 -1.12
CA VAL A 42 -15.39 -11.23 -0.21
C VAL A 42 -15.63 -9.72 -0.23
N VAL A 43 -16.89 -9.31 -0.42
CA VAL A 43 -17.25 -7.89 -0.38
C VAL A 43 -17.17 -7.39 1.04
N ILE A 44 -16.45 -6.29 1.23
CA ILE A 44 -16.36 -5.55 2.51
C ILE A 44 -16.72 -4.09 2.28
N SER A 45 -17.12 -3.38 3.34
CA SER A 45 -17.47 -1.95 3.24
C SER A 45 -16.24 -1.06 3.27
N SER A 46 -16.34 0.11 2.64
CA SER A 46 -15.34 1.19 2.68
C SER A 46 -16.03 2.53 2.95
N PRO A 47 -15.46 3.43 3.75
CA PRO A 47 -15.94 4.81 3.85
C PRO A 47 -15.43 5.71 2.72
N MET A 48 -14.46 5.21 1.92
CA MET A 48 -13.81 5.98 0.87
C MET A 48 -14.76 6.27 -0.29
N ASN A 49 -14.63 7.48 -0.85
CA ASN A 49 -15.26 7.87 -2.09
C ASN A 49 -14.20 8.35 -3.07
N THR A 50 -14.19 7.78 -4.26
CA THR A 50 -13.25 8.15 -5.34
C THR A 50 -13.85 7.77 -6.69
N SER A 51 -13.49 8.52 -7.72
CA SER A 51 -13.91 8.23 -9.09
C SER A 51 -12.98 7.24 -9.78
N GLU A 52 -11.67 7.29 -9.46
CA GLU A 52 -10.65 6.51 -10.14
C GLU A 52 -9.60 5.92 -9.18
N GLY A 53 -8.35 6.37 -9.25
CA GLY A 53 -7.19 5.73 -8.63
C GLY A 53 -7.21 5.64 -7.11
N THR A 54 -6.76 4.51 -6.59
CA THR A 54 -6.63 4.25 -5.16
C THR A 54 -5.38 3.44 -4.88
N ALA A 55 -4.95 3.41 -3.62
CA ALA A 55 -3.92 2.49 -3.17
C ALA A 55 -4.28 1.93 -1.79
N ALA A 56 -3.97 0.66 -1.55
CA ALA A 56 -4.11 0.00 -0.26
C ALA A 56 -2.89 -0.86 0.02
N VAL A 57 -2.56 -1.05 1.29
CA VAL A 57 -1.49 -1.94 1.71
C VAL A 57 -1.90 -2.72 2.95
N SER A 58 -1.62 -4.02 2.93
CA SER A 58 -1.69 -4.92 4.08
C SER A 58 -0.27 -5.28 4.53
N ASP A 59 -0.13 -5.93 5.69
CA ASP A 59 1.13 -6.54 6.09
C ASP A 59 1.27 -7.95 5.50
N ALA A 60 2.42 -8.59 5.73
CA ALA A 60 2.71 -9.94 5.23
C ALA A 60 1.73 -11.02 5.71
N THR A 61 0.87 -10.72 6.69
CA THR A 61 -0.20 -11.61 7.15
C THR A 61 -1.55 -11.31 6.50
N GLY A 62 -1.63 -10.31 5.61
CA GLY A 62 -2.87 -9.86 4.97
C GLY A 62 -3.71 -8.89 5.81
N LYS A 63 -3.20 -8.47 6.98
CA LYS A 63 -3.90 -7.50 7.82
C LYS A 63 -3.74 -6.09 7.24
N LEU A 64 -4.86 -5.42 6.95
CA LEU A 64 -4.88 -4.06 6.44
C LEU A 64 -4.04 -3.13 7.33
N ARG A 65 -3.16 -2.35 6.70
CA ARG A 65 -2.42 -1.27 7.36
C ARG A 65 -3.13 0.05 7.15
N PHE A 66 -3.29 0.46 5.89
CA PHE A 66 -4.01 1.68 5.54
C PHE A 66 -4.34 1.69 4.04
N PHE A 67 -5.17 2.64 3.63
CA PHE A 67 -5.53 2.88 2.23
C PHE A 67 -5.80 4.36 1.97
N THR A 68 -5.80 4.76 0.70
CA THR A 68 -5.94 6.17 0.30
C THR A 68 -6.56 6.30 -1.08
N ASN A 69 -7.26 7.40 -1.33
CA ASN A 69 -7.69 7.86 -2.65
C ASN A 69 -6.78 8.96 -3.21
N GLY A 70 -5.63 9.20 -2.57
CA GLY A 70 -4.70 10.27 -2.94
C GLY A 70 -4.98 11.62 -2.29
N VAL A 71 -6.15 11.80 -1.64
CA VAL A 71 -6.56 13.01 -0.91
C VAL A 71 -6.67 12.73 0.58
N ASP A 72 -7.32 11.62 0.93
CA ASP A 72 -7.51 11.17 2.30
C ASP A 72 -6.80 9.85 2.56
N VAL A 73 -6.23 9.67 3.75
CA VAL A 73 -5.57 8.44 4.20
C VAL A 73 -6.37 7.85 5.36
N TYR A 74 -6.81 6.61 5.19
CA TYR A 74 -7.63 5.87 6.16
C TYR A 74 -6.78 4.77 6.81
N ASP A 75 -6.86 4.65 8.13
CA ASP A 75 -6.20 3.61 8.89
C ASP A 75 -6.89 2.23 8.74
N SER A 76 -6.37 1.22 9.44
CA SER A 76 -6.93 -0.15 9.42
C SER A 76 -8.33 -0.26 10.04
N THR A 77 -8.76 0.72 10.83
CA THR A 77 -10.14 0.81 11.37
C THR A 77 -11.09 1.49 10.40
N LYS A 78 -10.58 1.94 9.24
CA LYS A 78 -11.29 2.71 8.21
C LYS A 78 -11.67 4.12 8.66
N THR A 79 -10.92 4.67 9.61
CA THR A 79 -11.03 6.05 10.06
C THR A 79 -9.92 6.88 9.40
N ILE A 80 -10.20 8.12 9.06
CA ILE A 80 -9.17 9.02 8.53
C ILE A 80 -8.10 9.25 9.61
N MET A 81 -6.83 9.08 9.22
CA MET A 81 -5.70 9.36 10.11
C MET A 81 -5.71 10.83 10.57
N PRO A 82 -5.20 11.18 11.76
CA PRO A 82 -5.25 12.55 12.29
C PRO A 82 -4.74 13.63 11.31
N ASN A 83 -3.64 13.36 10.59
CA ASN A 83 -3.09 14.25 9.57
C ASN A 83 -3.36 13.76 8.14
N GLY A 84 -4.26 12.80 7.97
CA GLY A 84 -4.52 12.06 6.74
C GLY A 84 -5.39 12.75 5.71
N THR A 85 -5.86 13.99 5.92
CA THR A 85 -6.66 14.74 4.94
C THR A 85 -5.80 15.68 4.11
N GLY A 86 -6.23 15.99 2.89
CA GLY A 86 -5.61 17.05 2.08
C GLY A 86 -4.24 16.68 1.54
N LEU A 87 -4.03 15.42 1.18
CA LEU A 87 -2.94 15.07 0.27
C LEU A 87 -3.25 15.65 -1.11
N MET A 88 -2.21 16.00 -1.86
CA MET A 88 -2.34 16.69 -3.15
C MET A 88 -2.35 15.71 -4.34
N GLY A 89 -3.07 14.59 -4.18
CA GLY A 89 -3.56 13.79 -5.29
C GLY A 89 -4.93 14.32 -5.76
N ASP A 90 -5.56 13.62 -6.68
CA ASP A 90 -6.92 13.93 -7.13
C ASP A 90 -7.73 12.65 -7.33
N VAL A 91 -8.98 12.67 -6.87
CA VAL A 91 -9.87 11.49 -6.90
C VAL A 91 -10.31 11.09 -8.31
N SER A 92 -10.05 11.92 -9.32
CA SER A 92 -10.31 11.65 -10.74
C SER A 92 -9.04 11.33 -11.52
N THR A 93 -7.88 11.26 -10.88
CA THR A 93 -6.64 10.82 -11.51
C THR A 93 -6.59 9.31 -11.56
N THR A 94 -6.37 8.74 -12.75
CA THR A 94 -6.32 7.28 -12.98
C THR A 94 -5.33 6.55 -12.04
N GLN A 95 -4.21 7.18 -11.69
CA GLN A 95 -3.25 6.72 -10.71
C GLN A 95 -3.05 7.80 -9.63
N SER A 96 -4.09 8.05 -8.84
CA SER A 96 -4.10 9.11 -7.82
C SER A 96 -3.03 8.92 -6.75
N ALA A 97 -2.76 7.69 -6.36
CA ALA A 97 -1.78 7.36 -5.33
C ALA A 97 -1.05 6.04 -5.59
N LEU A 98 0.18 5.95 -5.08
CA LEU A 98 0.97 4.72 -4.98
C LEU A 98 1.58 4.64 -3.58
N ILE A 99 1.42 3.49 -2.91
CA ILE A 99 2.02 3.22 -1.60
C ILE A 99 3.27 2.36 -1.80
N VAL A 100 4.40 2.79 -1.23
CA VAL A 100 5.68 2.07 -1.29
C VAL A 100 6.26 1.94 0.12
N PRO A 101 6.61 0.74 0.59
CA PRO A 101 7.33 0.58 1.86
C PRO A 101 8.64 1.37 1.85
N ASN A 102 8.98 2.02 2.96
CA ASN A 102 10.27 2.70 3.10
C ASN A 102 11.38 1.66 3.37
N PRO A 103 12.34 1.45 2.46
CA PRO A 103 13.37 0.44 2.63
C PRO A 103 14.33 0.74 3.79
N ALA A 104 14.42 2.00 4.23
CA ALA A 104 15.26 2.42 5.34
C ALA A 104 14.55 2.39 6.71
N ALA A 105 13.20 2.21 6.74
CA ALA A 105 12.41 2.25 7.97
C ALA A 105 11.16 1.38 7.84
N SER A 106 11.19 0.16 8.38
CA SER A 106 10.16 -0.87 8.22
C SER A 106 8.76 -0.48 8.75
N SER A 107 8.67 0.56 9.58
CA SER A 107 7.40 1.11 10.07
C SER A 107 6.86 2.27 9.24
N GLN A 108 7.53 2.64 8.14
CA GLN A 108 7.16 3.78 7.32
C GLN A 108 6.81 3.37 5.89
N TYR A 109 5.94 4.18 5.28
CA TYR A 109 5.54 4.05 3.89
C TYR A 109 5.57 5.42 3.23
N TYR A 110 5.99 5.45 1.97
CA TYR A 110 5.76 6.59 1.10
C TYR A 110 4.37 6.46 0.46
N ILE A 111 3.64 7.57 0.39
CA ILE A 111 2.50 7.75 -0.49
C ILE A 111 2.94 8.75 -1.55
N PHE A 112 3.07 8.30 -2.78
CA PHE A 112 3.26 9.19 -3.93
C PHE A 112 1.88 9.58 -4.45
N THR A 113 1.70 10.86 -4.78
CA THR A 113 0.44 11.41 -5.29
C THR A 113 0.66 12.19 -6.57
N ALA A 114 -0.28 12.06 -7.49
CA ALA A 114 -0.34 12.83 -8.73
C ALA A 114 -1.61 13.68 -8.74
N GLY A 115 -1.47 14.96 -9.05
CA GLY A 115 -2.59 15.88 -9.25
C GLY A 115 -3.33 15.60 -10.57
N ALA A 116 -4.51 16.21 -10.74
CA ALA A 116 -5.31 16.09 -11.96
C ALA A 116 -4.73 16.92 -13.13
N ASP A 117 -5.11 16.53 -14.37
CA ASP A 117 -5.04 17.32 -15.59
C ASP A 117 -3.69 17.93 -15.96
N GLY A 118 -2.60 17.18 -15.72
CA GLY A 118 -1.27 17.64 -16.15
C GLY A 118 -0.76 18.84 -15.38
N ALA A 119 -1.31 19.13 -14.19
CA ALA A 119 -0.79 20.13 -13.26
C ALA A 119 0.65 19.83 -12.80
N GLY A 120 1.22 18.71 -13.28
CA GLY A 120 2.65 18.39 -13.21
C GLY A 120 3.18 18.11 -11.82
N ASP A 121 2.37 18.26 -10.80
CA ASP A 121 2.80 18.11 -9.43
C ASP A 121 2.80 16.63 -9.01
N PHE A 122 3.98 16.04 -9.01
CA PHE A 122 4.22 14.75 -8.40
C PHE A 122 4.80 14.97 -6.99
N ARG A 123 4.13 14.43 -5.98
CA ARG A 123 4.46 14.66 -4.57
C ARG A 123 4.58 13.37 -3.79
N TYR A 124 5.21 13.43 -2.63
CA TYR A 124 5.14 12.34 -1.66
C TYR A 124 4.77 12.83 -0.26
N SER A 125 4.22 11.91 0.50
CA SER A 125 4.00 12.04 1.94
C SER A 125 4.50 10.76 2.62
N ILE A 126 4.90 10.83 3.89
CA ILE A 126 5.30 9.65 4.66
C ILE A 126 4.20 9.32 5.67
N VAL A 127 3.78 8.06 5.72
CA VAL A 127 2.98 7.49 6.81
C VAL A 127 3.93 6.75 7.75
N ASN A 128 3.84 7.04 9.05
CA ASN A 128 4.58 6.32 10.08
C ASN A 128 3.61 5.50 10.95
N MET A 129 3.69 4.18 10.86
CA MET A 129 2.81 3.23 11.55
C MET A 129 3.03 3.15 13.06
N THR A 130 4.09 3.77 13.61
CA THR A 130 4.29 3.83 15.07
C THR A 130 3.47 4.94 15.75
N LEU A 131 2.91 5.85 14.96
CA LEU A 131 2.09 6.94 15.46
C LEU A 131 0.64 6.48 15.70
N ASN A 132 -0.14 7.32 16.39
CA ASN A 132 -1.57 7.10 16.65
C ASN A 132 -1.86 5.70 17.24
N GLY A 133 -1.09 5.30 18.25
CA GLY A 133 -1.28 3.99 18.91
C GLY A 133 -1.03 2.76 18.03
N GLY A 134 -0.26 2.91 16.94
CA GLY A 134 0.01 1.84 15.98
C GLY A 134 -0.97 1.79 14.79
N LEU A 135 -1.93 2.71 14.72
CA LEU A 135 -2.84 2.86 13.58
C LEU A 135 -2.21 3.66 12.44
N GLY A 136 -1.11 4.37 12.73
CA GLY A 136 -0.39 5.19 11.77
C GLY A 136 -0.90 6.62 11.67
N ASP A 137 -0.03 7.49 11.20
CA ASP A 137 -0.37 8.86 10.87
C ASP A 137 0.54 9.42 9.77
N VAL A 138 0.06 10.42 9.05
CA VAL A 138 0.85 11.16 8.06
C VAL A 138 1.81 12.10 8.79
N VAL A 139 3.09 11.99 8.48
CA VAL A 139 4.14 12.84 9.08
C VAL A 139 4.05 14.24 8.48
N LEU A 140 3.61 15.24 9.25
CA LEU A 140 3.38 16.61 8.78
C LEU A 140 4.60 17.22 8.07
N ALA A 141 5.81 16.96 8.57
CA ALA A 141 7.05 17.51 8.00
C ALA A 141 7.35 17.01 6.57
N SER A 142 6.76 15.89 6.15
CA SER A 142 6.94 15.32 4.81
C SER A 142 5.66 15.37 3.96
N LYS A 143 4.56 15.88 4.53
CA LYS A 143 3.28 15.89 3.83
C LYS A 143 3.35 16.79 2.59
N ASN A 144 2.96 16.23 1.45
CA ASN A 144 2.90 16.91 0.16
C ASN A 144 4.24 17.49 -0.31
N THR A 145 5.35 16.85 0.05
CA THR A 145 6.68 17.26 -0.45
C THR A 145 6.72 17.11 -1.97
N LEU A 146 6.99 18.19 -2.66
CA LEU A 146 7.11 18.21 -4.12
C LEU A 146 8.34 17.43 -4.56
N LEU A 147 8.16 16.55 -5.53
CA LEU A 147 9.26 15.95 -6.29
C LEU A 147 9.51 16.85 -7.51
N THR A 148 10.57 17.65 -7.44
CA THR A 148 10.96 18.51 -8.57
C THR A 148 11.76 17.71 -9.57
N ASP A 149 11.54 17.96 -10.86
CA ASP A 149 12.50 17.59 -11.90
C ASP A 149 13.76 18.42 -11.68
N SER A 150 14.89 17.75 -11.50
CA SER A 150 16.22 18.37 -11.41
C SER A 150 16.85 18.49 -12.78
#